data_4e5afd97b6961eb288804b691deddc14
#
_entry.id   4e5afd97b6961eb288804b691deddc14
#
_cell.length_a   1.000
_cell.length_b   1.000
_cell.length_c   1.000
_cell.angle_alpha   90.00
_cell.angle_beta   90.00
_cell.angle_gamma   90.00
#
_symmetry.space_group_name_H-M   'P 1'
#
loop_
_entity.id
_entity.type
_entity.pdbx_description
1 polymer ?
#
loop_
_entity_poly.entity_id
_entity_poly.type
_entity_poly.pdbx_seq_one_letter_code
_entity_poly.pdbx_strand_id
1 'polypeptide(L)'
;MIINLPDTNTSKIAAKIDELHEERGESATGRVLTLLIDTTLKELEHALDAANAASREHPCRVIAMVRDWSSEHTAERGEVVPNLDAQVRFGADAGAGEIIILYPHNGLVRHPDTLVIPLLVPDAPIVAWWPTNAPEDPAHDLLGAMASSRITDAQRADDTLKTVQNLRKNWSPQDADLSWTRLTPWRALLASMLDQPPHLPILSAKIVGPTHYVSLHLLAAWLKSSLHVPVEIVENPEAQAITSVTLEREDGTLSLTRPAGGDQALISLPGQAAQPIALPIRTLDDCLSEELRRIDPDEIYAQLVRDNPAENA
;
A
#
# COMPACT_ATOMS: atom_id res chain seq x y z
N MET A 1 16.17 19.13 -6.02
CA MET A 1 16.53 20.23 -5.08
C MET A 1 15.88 19.94 -3.74
N ILE A 2 16.67 19.98 -2.65
CA ILE A 2 16.22 19.72 -1.28
C ILE A 2 16.41 20.99 -0.46
N ILE A 3 15.38 21.42 0.25
CA ILE A 3 15.37 22.62 1.10
C ILE A 3 14.94 22.22 2.50
N ASN A 4 15.79 22.50 3.49
CA ASN A 4 15.49 22.28 4.90
C ASN A 4 14.93 23.57 5.52
N LEU A 5 13.85 23.44 6.27
CA LEU A 5 13.16 24.52 6.97
C LEU A 5 13.11 24.20 8.47
N PRO A 6 14.19 24.47 9.23
CA PRO A 6 14.17 24.27 10.67
C PRO A 6 13.33 25.35 11.34
N ASP A 7 12.71 25.01 12.47
CA ASP A 7 11.89 25.91 13.30
C ASP A 7 10.85 26.69 12.49
N THR A 8 10.03 25.95 11.75
CA THR A 8 9.10 26.48 10.75
C THR A 8 7.62 26.34 11.19
N ASN A 9 6.73 26.69 10.29
CA ASN A 9 5.28 26.44 10.39
C ASN A 9 4.69 26.24 8.99
N THR A 10 3.45 25.77 8.95
CA THR A 10 2.77 25.43 7.69
C THR A 10 2.64 26.60 6.72
N SER A 11 2.42 27.82 7.24
CA SER A 11 2.34 29.03 6.39
C SER A 11 3.68 29.36 5.72
N LYS A 12 4.80 29.19 6.44
CA LYS A 12 6.15 29.39 5.85
C LYS A 12 6.48 28.30 4.83
N ILE A 13 6.03 27.05 5.08
CA ILE A 13 6.21 25.94 4.15
C ILE A 13 5.41 26.23 2.86
N ALA A 14 4.13 26.61 2.98
CA ALA A 14 3.29 26.97 1.83
C ALA A 14 3.89 28.12 1.02
N ALA A 15 4.28 29.22 1.68
CA ALA A 15 4.92 30.35 1.00
C ALA A 15 6.21 29.95 0.27
N LYS A 16 7.01 29.03 0.83
CA LYS A 16 8.23 28.54 0.17
C LYS A 16 7.92 27.69 -1.06
N ILE A 17 6.85 26.91 -1.01
CA ILE A 17 6.37 26.14 -2.16
C ILE A 17 5.91 27.06 -3.30
N ASP A 18 5.14 28.11 -2.95
CA ASP A 18 4.65 29.08 -3.93
C ASP A 18 5.82 29.83 -4.60
N GLU A 19 6.81 30.29 -3.81
CA GLU A 19 8.05 30.89 -4.31
C GLU A 19 8.76 29.99 -5.33
N LEU A 20 8.90 28.69 -5.01
CA LEU A 20 9.57 27.74 -5.87
C LEU A 20 8.82 27.45 -7.17
N HIS A 21 7.49 27.48 -7.15
CA HIS A 21 6.67 27.38 -8.35
C HIS A 21 6.85 28.62 -9.24
N GLU A 22 6.84 29.82 -8.66
CA GLU A 22 7.06 31.08 -9.41
C GLU A 22 8.44 31.10 -10.07
N GLU A 23 9.50 30.73 -9.34
CA GLU A 23 10.88 30.69 -9.86
C GLU A 23 11.02 29.72 -11.04
N ARG A 24 10.24 28.64 -11.08
CA ARG A 24 10.31 27.62 -12.14
C ARG A 24 9.36 27.85 -13.29
N GLY A 25 8.42 28.77 -13.13
CA GLY A 25 7.33 28.96 -14.08
C GLY A 25 6.42 27.72 -14.17
N GLU A 26 6.42 26.88 -13.14
CA GLU A 26 5.57 25.68 -13.03
C GLU A 26 4.22 26.08 -12.43
N SER A 27 3.13 25.67 -13.08
CA SER A 27 1.80 25.82 -12.51
C SER A 27 1.51 24.66 -11.54
N ALA A 28 0.90 24.97 -10.40
CA ALA A 28 0.40 23.95 -9.45
C ALA A 28 -0.69 23.03 -10.05
N THR A 29 -1.14 23.33 -11.29
CA THR A 29 -2.32 22.72 -11.95
C THR A 29 -2.12 21.30 -12.48
N GLY A 30 -0.94 20.70 -12.36
CA GLY A 30 -0.67 19.35 -12.87
C GLY A 30 -0.86 18.22 -11.85
N ARG A 31 -1.16 18.53 -10.58
CA ARG A 31 -1.28 17.53 -9.51
C ARG A 31 -2.72 17.05 -9.41
N VAL A 32 -2.88 15.72 -9.50
CA VAL A 32 -4.20 15.08 -9.52
C VAL A 32 -4.69 14.63 -8.16
N LEU A 33 -3.78 14.54 -7.17
CA LEU A 33 -4.12 14.15 -5.79
C LEU A 33 -3.07 14.65 -4.77
N THR A 34 -3.43 14.58 -3.48
CA THR A 34 -2.49 14.68 -2.37
C THR A 34 -2.30 13.30 -1.73
N LEU A 35 -1.05 12.82 -1.66
CA LEU A 35 -0.68 11.61 -0.95
C LEU A 35 -0.13 11.96 0.44
N LEU A 36 -0.87 11.62 1.49
CA LEU A 36 -0.45 11.74 2.88
C LEU A 36 0.24 10.44 3.29
N ILE A 37 1.48 10.51 3.70
CA ILE A 37 2.24 9.36 4.20
C ILE A 37 2.47 9.53 5.70
N ASP A 38 2.05 8.56 6.49
CA ASP A 38 2.33 8.52 7.91
C ASP A 38 3.36 7.41 8.18
N THR A 39 4.55 7.79 8.59
CA THR A 39 5.71 6.90 8.60
C THR A 39 6.66 7.19 9.77
N THR A 40 7.69 6.37 9.90
CA THR A 40 8.81 6.55 10.82
C THR A 40 10.06 7.03 10.08
N LEU A 41 11.02 7.58 10.81
CA LEU A 41 12.29 7.99 10.22
C LEU A 41 13.02 6.85 9.49
N LYS A 42 12.93 5.64 10.05
CA LYS A 42 13.55 4.43 9.49
C LYS A 42 12.97 4.06 8.12
N GLU A 43 11.66 4.23 7.94
CA GLU A 43 10.93 3.84 6.74
C GLU A 43 10.75 4.98 5.73
N LEU A 44 11.09 6.20 6.11
CA LEU A 44 10.82 7.42 5.33
C LEU A 44 11.33 7.33 3.89
N GLU A 45 12.61 7.09 3.69
CA GLU A 45 13.20 7.11 2.34
C GLU A 45 12.60 6.00 1.46
N HIS A 46 12.36 4.81 2.01
CA HIS A 46 11.74 3.72 1.28
C HIS A 46 10.29 4.04 0.86
N ALA A 47 9.52 4.71 1.75
CA ALA A 47 8.19 5.18 1.41
C ALA A 47 8.22 6.29 0.35
N LEU A 48 9.17 7.23 0.45
CA LEU A 48 9.34 8.29 -0.53
C LEU A 48 9.80 7.78 -1.90
N ASP A 49 10.67 6.77 -1.94
CA ASP A 49 11.08 6.13 -3.21
C ASP A 49 9.89 5.50 -3.92
N ALA A 50 9.04 4.78 -3.18
CA ALA A 50 7.82 4.18 -3.73
C ALA A 50 6.83 5.26 -4.21
N ALA A 51 6.60 6.31 -3.41
CA ALA A 51 5.74 7.43 -3.79
C ALA A 51 6.28 8.18 -5.02
N ASN A 52 7.58 8.36 -5.10
CA ASN A 52 8.28 8.99 -6.22
C ASN A 52 8.10 8.20 -7.52
N ALA A 53 8.26 6.87 -7.45
CA ALA A 53 8.04 5.99 -8.59
C ALA A 53 6.57 6.05 -9.06
N ALA A 54 5.62 5.95 -8.13
CA ALA A 54 4.18 6.03 -8.40
C ALA A 54 3.76 7.40 -8.96
N SER A 55 4.41 8.50 -8.53
CA SER A 55 4.11 9.87 -8.99
C SER A 55 4.37 10.09 -10.48
N ARG A 56 5.16 9.24 -11.13
CA ARG A 56 5.39 9.31 -12.59
C ARG A 56 4.14 9.03 -13.39
N GLU A 57 3.28 8.14 -12.89
CA GLU A 57 1.99 7.83 -13.50
C GLU A 57 0.87 8.72 -12.95
N HIS A 58 0.96 9.11 -11.68
CA HIS A 58 -0.04 9.89 -10.96
C HIS A 58 0.62 11.09 -10.26
N PRO A 59 0.86 12.21 -10.99
CA PRO A 59 1.50 13.39 -10.41
C PRO A 59 0.76 13.85 -9.15
N CYS A 60 1.45 13.87 -8.02
CA CYS A 60 0.85 14.16 -6.72
C CYS A 60 1.71 15.11 -5.89
N ARG A 61 1.06 15.79 -4.93
CA ARG A 61 1.75 16.38 -3.79
C ARG A 61 1.88 15.30 -2.72
N VAL A 62 3.12 14.97 -2.35
CA VAL A 62 3.40 14.06 -1.24
C VAL A 62 3.62 14.86 0.03
N ILE A 63 2.90 14.52 1.10
CA ILE A 63 3.11 15.09 2.43
C ILE A 63 3.40 13.92 3.38
N ALA A 64 4.67 13.78 3.78
CA ALA A 64 5.11 12.72 4.69
C ALA A 64 5.21 13.26 6.12
N MET A 65 4.55 12.59 7.06
CA MET A 65 4.60 12.85 8.50
C MET A 65 5.51 11.83 9.16
N VAL A 66 6.60 12.29 9.81
CA VAL A 66 7.56 11.45 10.53
C VAL A 66 7.25 11.50 12.02
N ARG A 67 6.63 10.47 12.58
CA ARG A 67 6.11 10.47 13.96
C ARG A 67 7.16 10.28 15.04
N ASP A 68 8.25 9.59 14.74
CA ASP A 68 9.30 9.22 15.70
C ASP A 68 10.54 10.14 15.65
N TRP A 69 10.40 11.29 15.01
CA TRP A 69 11.48 12.27 14.95
C TRP A 69 11.77 12.88 16.33
N SER A 70 13.00 12.73 16.80
CA SER A 70 13.49 13.42 18.00
C SER A 70 14.67 14.30 17.61
N SER A 71 14.56 15.63 17.78
CA SER A 71 15.71 16.50 17.58
C SER A 71 16.57 16.54 18.84
N GLU A 72 17.88 16.36 18.67
CA GLU A 72 18.86 16.57 19.75
C GLU A 72 18.85 18.04 20.27
N HIS A 73 18.28 18.96 19.47
CA HIS A 73 18.20 20.40 19.79
C HIS A 73 17.15 20.77 20.84
N THR A 74 16.21 19.86 21.16
CA THR A 74 15.20 20.09 22.20
C THR A 74 15.76 19.94 23.63
N ALA A 75 16.86 19.24 23.78
CA ALA A 75 17.47 18.99 25.10
C ALA A 75 18.15 20.24 25.73
N GLU A 76 18.55 21.22 24.92
CA GLU A 76 19.29 22.39 25.42
C GLU A 76 18.39 23.52 25.90
N ARG A 77 17.08 23.54 25.58
CA ARG A 77 16.21 24.70 25.91
C ARG A 77 15.32 24.55 27.14
N GLY A 78 15.31 23.41 27.81
CA GLY A 78 14.59 23.23 29.08
C GLY A 78 13.06 23.40 29.06
N GLU A 79 12.48 23.95 27.99
CA GLU A 79 11.04 24.06 27.77
C GLU A 79 10.61 23.18 26.59
N VAL A 80 9.61 22.34 26.83
CA VAL A 80 8.98 21.47 25.79
C VAL A 80 8.03 22.33 24.97
N VAL A 81 8.58 23.15 24.07
CA VAL A 81 7.77 23.96 23.14
C VAL A 81 7.42 23.13 21.94
N PRO A 82 6.14 23.11 21.49
CA PRO A 82 5.77 22.49 20.21
C PRO A 82 6.54 23.16 19.07
N ASN A 83 7.25 22.37 18.27
CA ASN A 83 8.07 22.86 17.16
C ASN A 83 7.90 21.96 15.95
N LEU A 84 8.07 22.54 14.75
CA LEU A 84 8.00 21.86 13.47
C LEU A 84 9.28 22.12 12.68
N ASP A 85 9.98 21.05 12.31
CA ASP A 85 10.96 21.10 11.24
C ASP A 85 10.35 20.52 9.96
N ALA A 86 10.80 20.98 8.81
CA ALA A 86 10.31 20.47 7.54
C ALA A 86 11.43 20.37 6.49
N GLN A 87 11.21 19.52 5.51
CA GLN A 87 12.03 19.46 4.31
C GLN A 87 11.13 19.48 3.08
N VAL A 88 11.49 20.26 2.07
CA VAL A 88 10.78 20.33 0.81
C VAL A 88 11.69 19.84 -0.30
N ARG A 89 11.21 18.90 -1.13
CA ARG A 89 11.94 18.34 -2.28
C ARG A 89 11.21 18.65 -3.58
N PHE A 90 11.98 19.03 -4.61
CA PHE A 90 11.47 19.38 -5.94
C PHE A 90 12.33 18.81 -7.07
N GLY A 91 11.75 18.68 -8.24
CA GLY A 91 12.43 18.23 -9.46
C GLY A 91 12.90 16.79 -9.35
N ALA A 92 14.15 16.49 -9.70
CA ALA A 92 14.67 15.12 -9.70
C ALA A 92 14.53 14.39 -8.34
N ASP A 93 14.50 15.15 -7.24
CA ASP A 93 14.36 14.61 -5.89
C ASP A 93 12.89 14.39 -5.46
N ALA A 94 11.93 14.72 -6.32
CA ALA A 94 10.49 14.65 -6.05
C ALA A 94 9.68 14.01 -7.21
N GLY A 95 10.33 13.40 -8.19
CA GLY A 95 9.66 12.80 -9.35
C GLY A 95 8.83 13.81 -10.15
N ALA A 96 7.58 13.49 -10.42
CA ALA A 96 6.66 14.35 -11.19
C ALA A 96 5.89 15.37 -10.33
N GLY A 97 6.15 15.41 -9.03
CA GLY A 97 5.43 16.28 -8.09
C GLY A 97 6.33 17.09 -7.19
N GLU A 98 5.89 17.25 -5.96
CA GLU A 98 6.63 17.84 -4.86
C GLU A 98 6.47 17.00 -3.61
N ILE A 99 7.50 16.96 -2.79
CA ILE A 99 7.48 16.23 -1.52
C ILE A 99 7.70 17.21 -0.37
N ILE A 100 6.81 17.17 0.60
CA ILE A 100 6.88 17.90 1.86
C ILE A 100 7.05 16.89 2.96
N ILE A 101 8.14 16.97 3.72
CA ILE A 101 8.37 16.10 4.87
C ILE A 101 8.24 16.94 6.12
N LEU A 102 7.38 16.52 7.03
CA LEU A 102 7.09 17.18 8.29
C LEU A 102 7.69 16.38 9.44
N TYR A 103 8.46 17.05 10.26
CA TYR A 103 9.07 16.50 11.46
C TYR A 103 8.48 17.23 12.68
N PRO A 104 7.27 16.87 13.13
CA PRO A 104 6.62 17.50 14.25
C PRO A 104 7.27 17.09 15.57
N HIS A 105 7.49 18.05 16.46
CA HIS A 105 8.04 17.82 17.79
C HIS A 105 6.96 17.96 18.87
N ASN A 106 7.13 17.19 19.93
CA ASN A 106 6.33 17.30 21.15
C ASN A 106 4.82 17.14 20.88
N GLY A 107 4.00 18.07 21.34
CA GLY A 107 2.55 18.02 21.22
C GLY A 107 2.00 18.07 19.78
N LEU A 108 2.77 18.56 18.81
CA LEU A 108 2.34 18.64 17.41
C LEU A 108 2.12 17.27 16.77
N VAL A 109 2.83 16.24 17.22
CA VAL A 109 2.63 14.84 16.73
C VAL A 109 1.19 14.35 16.89
N ARG A 110 0.45 14.93 17.87
CA ARG A 110 -0.94 14.53 18.18
C ARG A 110 -1.99 15.20 17.31
N HIS A 111 -1.59 16.18 16.51
CA HIS A 111 -2.49 16.98 15.66
C HIS A 111 -2.00 17.02 14.21
N PRO A 112 -1.80 15.85 13.56
CA PRO A 112 -1.28 15.77 12.21
C PRO A 112 -2.21 16.47 11.19
N ASP A 113 -3.51 16.43 11.41
CA ASP A 113 -4.54 17.08 10.60
C ASP A 113 -4.30 18.59 10.48
N THR A 114 -4.02 19.26 11.58
CA THR A 114 -3.77 20.71 11.59
C THR A 114 -2.49 21.10 10.83
N LEU A 115 -1.53 20.18 10.75
CA LEU A 115 -0.28 20.38 10.02
C LEU A 115 -0.44 20.15 8.51
N VAL A 116 -1.27 19.19 8.10
CA VAL A 116 -1.39 18.86 6.68
C VAL A 116 -2.45 19.68 5.95
N ILE A 117 -3.56 20.05 6.61
CA ILE A 117 -4.68 20.78 5.97
C ILE A 117 -4.22 22.02 5.19
N PRO A 118 -3.36 22.92 5.73
CA PRO A 118 -2.90 24.09 5.00
C PRO A 118 -2.00 23.80 3.78
N LEU A 119 -1.54 22.55 3.64
CA LEU A 119 -0.61 22.11 2.62
C LEU A 119 -1.28 21.24 1.53
N LEU A 120 -2.56 20.89 1.68
CA LEU A 120 -3.31 20.09 0.71
C LEU A 120 -3.43 20.81 -0.63
N VAL A 121 -3.49 20.02 -1.71
CA VAL A 121 -3.86 20.55 -3.03
C VAL A 121 -5.36 20.83 -3.02
N PRO A 122 -5.80 22.07 -3.29
CA PRO A 122 -7.22 22.41 -3.34
C PRO A 122 -7.98 21.55 -4.36
N ASP A 123 -9.18 21.10 -3.99
CA ASP A 123 -10.11 20.36 -4.84
C ASP A 123 -9.58 19.02 -5.40
N ALA A 124 -8.43 18.55 -4.90
CA ALA A 124 -7.86 17.27 -5.29
C ALA A 124 -8.20 16.19 -4.25
N PRO A 125 -8.42 14.92 -4.65
CA PRO A 125 -8.63 13.83 -3.72
C PRO A 125 -7.41 13.63 -2.82
N ILE A 126 -7.67 13.21 -1.58
CA ILE A 126 -6.65 12.92 -0.58
C ILE A 126 -6.56 11.40 -0.43
N VAL A 127 -5.37 10.86 -0.51
CA VAL A 127 -5.06 9.47 -0.21
C VAL A 127 -4.18 9.42 1.02
N ALA A 128 -4.57 8.68 2.05
CA ALA A 128 -3.72 8.41 3.22
C ALA A 128 -3.07 7.05 3.09
N TRP A 129 -1.77 6.98 3.35
CA TRP A 129 -0.99 5.75 3.27
C TRP A 129 -0.11 5.54 4.50
N TRP A 130 -0.23 4.34 5.07
CA TRP A 130 0.62 3.83 6.14
C TRP A 130 1.48 2.70 5.60
N PRO A 131 2.76 2.95 5.28
CA PRO A 131 3.65 1.97 4.64
C PRO A 131 3.96 0.75 5.53
N THR A 132 3.76 0.88 6.84
CA THR A 132 4.04 -0.16 7.84
C THR A 132 2.92 -0.23 8.87
N ASN A 133 3.09 0.43 10.02
CA ASN A 133 2.17 0.33 11.16
C ASN A 133 0.95 1.25 10.99
N ALA A 134 -0.12 0.72 10.42
CA ALA A 134 -1.38 1.43 10.32
C ALA A 134 -2.05 1.61 11.70
N PRO A 135 -2.90 2.65 11.88
CA PRO A 135 -3.73 2.79 13.06
C PRO A 135 -4.72 1.62 13.17
N GLU A 136 -5.25 1.37 14.37
CA GLU A 136 -6.24 0.29 14.58
C GLU A 136 -7.52 0.51 13.76
N ASP A 137 -7.89 1.76 13.54
CA ASP A 137 -9.05 2.20 12.76
C ASP A 137 -8.65 3.33 11.81
N PRO A 138 -8.22 2.99 10.58
CA PRO A 138 -7.77 3.99 9.61
C PRO A 138 -8.82 5.03 9.24
N ALA A 139 -10.10 4.68 9.24
CA ALA A 139 -11.18 5.60 8.87
C ALA A 139 -11.42 6.68 9.93
N HIS A 140 -11.09 6.42 11.18
CA HIS A 140 -11.22 7.36 12.31
C HIS A 140 -9.88 7.95 12.75
N ASP A 141 -8.75 7.59 12.12
CA ASP A 141 -7.49 8.30 12.30
C ASP A 141 -7.58 9.72 11.74
N LEU A 142 -6.86 10.69 12.33
CA LEU A 142 -6.96 12.10 11.93
C LEU A 142 -6.56 12.36 10.48
N LEU A 143 -5.63 11.59 9.91
CA LEU A 143 -5.27 11.68 8.48
C LEU A 143 -6.25 10.88 7.62
N GLY A 144 -6.64 9.70 8.08
CA GLY A 144 -7.55 8.83 7.35
C GLY A 144 -8.98 9.36 7.23
N ALA A 145 -9.45 10.10 8.23
CA ALA A 145 -10.77 10.74 8.21
C ALA A 145 -10.91 11.82 7.12
N MET A 146 -9.80 12.41 6.69
CA MET A 146 -9.78 13.39 5.58
C MET A 146 -9.66 12.72 4.21
N ALA A 147 -9.25 11.46 4.17
CA ALA A 147 -8.89 10.78 2.94
C ALA A 147 -10.11 10.17 2.23
N SER A 148 -10.14 10.31 0.93
CA SER A 148 -11.07 9.61 0.05
C SER A 148 -10.67 8.16 -0.22
N SER A 149 -9.41 7.81 0.04
CA SER A 149 -8.90 6.44 0.01
C SER A 149 -7.81 6.27 1.07
N ARG A 150 -7.77 5.12 1.72
CA ARG A 150 -6.83 4.77 2.79
C ARG A 150 -6.11 3.48 2.42
N ILE A 151 -4.78 3.57 2.35
CA ILE A 151 -3.93 2.46 1.94
C ILE A 151 -3.11 2.00 3.14
N THR A 152 -3.16 0.71 3.43
CA THR A 152 -2.36 0.04 4.45
C THR A 152 -1.46 -1.02 3.83
N ASP A 153 -0.49 -1.52 4.59
CA ASP A 153 0.33 -2.67 4.21
C ASP A 153 0.53 -3.59 5.42
N ALA A 154 -0.46 -4.42 5.68
CA ALA A 154 -0.45 -5.34 6.82
C ALA A 154 0.74 -6.31 6.79
N GLN A 155 1.25 -6.66 5.60
CA GLN A 155 2.42 -7.51 5.46
C GLN A 155 3.69 -6.89 6.05
N ARG A 156 3.79 -5.57 6.08
CA ARG A 156 4.96 -4.82 6.54
C ARG A 156 4.81 -4.29 7.96
N ALA A 157 3.71 -4.59 8.63
CA ALA A 157 3.49 -4.21 10.02
C ALA A 157 4.37 -5.02 10.97
N ASP A 158 4.80 -4.41 12.07
CA ASP A 158 5.59 -5.09 13.12
C ASP A 158 4.84 -6.27 13.74
N ASP A 159 3.52 -6.13 13.91
CA ASP A 159 2.60 -7.20 14.31
C ASP A 159 1.54 -7.39 13.22
N THR A 160 1.89 -8.19 12.23
CA THR A 160 1.07 -8.50 11.07
C THR A 160 -0.30 -9.07 11.46
N LEU A 161 -0.35 -10.00 12.42
CA LEU A 161 -1.58 -10.67 12.82
C LEU A 161 -2.56 -9.69 13.49
N LYS A 162 -2.06 -8.92 14.45
CA LYS A 162 -2.85 -7.88 15.12
C LYS A 162 -3.36 -6.84 14.11
N THR A 163 -2.50 -6.41 13.18
CA THR A 163 -2.86 -5.44 12.15
C THR A 163 -3.99 -5.95 11.27
N VAL A 164 -3.91 -7.18 10.76
CA VAL A 164 -4.97 -7.81 9.96
C VAL A 164 -6.29 -7.90 10.75
N GLN A 165 -6.23 -8.27 12.03
CA GLN A 165 -7.42 -8.34 12.89
C GLN A 165 -8.09 -6.96 13.08
N ASN A 166 -7.29 -5.92 13.33
CA ASN A 166 -7.77 -4.56 13.51
C ASN A 166 -8.41 -4.01 12.22
N LEU A 167 -7.72 -4.17 11.07
CA LEU A 167 -8.22 -3.74 9.77
C LEU A 167 -9.53 -4.44 9.40
N ARG A 168 -9.68 -5.73 9.73
CA ARG A 168 -10.94 -6.45 9.50
C ARG A 168 -12.07 -5.93 10.40
N LYS A 169 -11.77 -5.71 11.68
CA LYS A 169 -12.78 -5.25 12.66
C LYS A 169 -13.31 -3.86 12.32
N ASN A 170 -12.43 -2.96 11.87
CA ASN A 170 -12.71 -1.54 11.67
C ASN A 170 -12.77 -1.16 10.18
N TRP A 171 -12.94 -2.15 9.29
CA TRP A 171 -12.94 -1.90 7.85
C TRP A 171 -14.00 -0.89 7.40
N SER A 172 -13.61 -0.03 6.49
CA SER A 172 -14.46 0.97 5.86
C SER A 172 -14.34 0.90 4.32
N PRO A 173 -15.37 1.29 3.55
CA PRO A 173 -15.41 1.08 2.09
C PRO A 173 -14.23 1.61 1.29
N GLN A 174 -13.54 2.63 1.76
CA GLN A 174 -12.37 3.21 1.08
C GLN A 174 -11.03 2.70 1.60
N ASP A 175 -11.03 1.61 2.39
CA ASP A 175 -9.82 0.97 2.89
C ASP A 175 -9.31 -0.05 1.88
N ALA A 176 -8.03 0.04 1.55
CA ALA A 176 -7.28 -0.90 0.72
C ALA A 176 -6.04 -1.39 1.47
N ASP A 177 -5.60 -2.61 1.19
CA ASP A 177 -4.36 -3.15 1.74
C ASP A 177 -3.48 -3.69 0.63
N LEU A 178 -2.21 -3.29 0.62
CA LEU A 178 -1.26 -3.68 -0.43
C LEU A 178 -1.01 -5.20 -0.46
N SER A 179 -1.32 -5.94 0.62
CA SER A 179 -1.27 -7.40 0.59
C SER A 179 -2.31 -7.99 -0.38
N TRP A 180 -3.44 -7.31 -0.58
CA TRP A 180 -4.44 -7.66 -1.59
C TRP A 180 -4.00 -7.25 -3.00
N THR A 181 -3.46 -6.07 -3.15
CA THR A 181 -2.96 -5.54 -4.42
C THR A 181 -1.84 -6.39 -4.99
N ARG A 182 -0.99 -6.98 -4.14
CA ARG A 182 0.04 -7.95 -4.57
C ARG A 182 -0.54 -9.16 -5.29
N LEU A 183 -1.80 -9.48 -5.10
CA LEU A 183 -2.48 -10.63 -5.71
C LEU A 183 -3.07 -10.36 -7.09
N THR A 184 -3.12 -9.12 -7.55
CA THR A 184 -3.77 -8.77 -8.83
C THR A 184 -3.29 -9.65 -10.00
N PRO A 185 -1.98 -9.88 -10.22
CA PRO A 185 -1.54 -10.75 -11.30
C PRO A 185 -1.93 -12.23 -11.10
N TRP A 186 -1.88 -12.73 -9.88
CA TRP A 186 -2.31 -14.09 -9.55
C TRP A 186 -3.79 -14.29 -9.85
N ARG A 187 -4.63 -13.38 -9.38
CA ARG A 187 -6.08 -13.41 -9.59
C ARG A 187 -6.43 -13.36 -11.08
N ALA A 188 -5.77 -12.46 -11.82
CA ALA A 188 -5.98 -12.32 -13.26
C ALA A 188 -5.61 -13.60 -14.04
N LEU A 189 -4.46 -14.20 -13.74
CA LEU A 189 -4.02 -15.42 -14.40
C LEU A 189 -4.90 -16.60 -14.05
N LEU A 190 -5.27 -16.79 -12.79
CA LEU A 190 -6.18 -17.85 -12.36
C LEU A 190 -7.56 -17.73 -13.02
N ALA A 191 -8.12 -16.52 -13.08
CA ALA A 191 -9.37 -16.27 -13.79
C ALA A 191 -9.24 -16.61 -15.28
N SER A 192 -8.15 -16.18 -15.93
CA SER A 192 -7.89 -16.51 -17.35
C SER A 192 -7.73 -18.01 -17.63
N MET A 193 -7.14 -18.76 -16.67
CA MET A 193 -7.03 -20.22 -16.79
C MET A 193 -8.41 -20.90 -16.71
N LEU A 194 -9.31 -20.38 -15.86
CA LEU A 194 -10.67 -20.91 -15.68
C LEU A 194 -11.61 -20.55 -16.83
N ASP A 195 -11.33 -19.46 -17.54
CA ASP A 195 -12.09 -19.06 -18.73
C ASP A 195 -11.83 -19.96 -19.95
N GLN A 196 -10.83 -20.84 -19.89
CA GLN A 196 -10.55 -21.75 -21.00
C GLN A 196 -11.42 -23.01 -20.92
N PRO A 197 -11.98 -23.46 -22.07
CA PRO A 197 -12.69 -24.71 -22.10
C PRO A 197 -11.78 -25.94 -21.83
N PRO A 198 -12.35 -27.02 -21.30
CA PRO A 198 -13.74 -27.18 -20.86
C PRO A 198 -14.00 -26.50 -19.52
N HIS A 199 -15.17 -25.87 -19.37
CA HIS A 199 -15.57 -25.17 -18.13
C HIS A 199 -16.09 -26.18 -17.09
N LEU A 200 -15.21 -27.11 -16.67
CA LEU A 200 -15.55 -28.11 -15.65
C LEU A 200 -15.44 -27.53 -14.24
N PRO A 201 -16.26 -28.00 -13.28
CA PRO A 201 -16.18 -27.57 -11.91
C PRO A 201 -14.81 -27.84 -11.28
N ILE A 202 -14.35 -26.90 -10.46
CA ILE A 202 -13.20 -27.12 -9.60
C ILE A 202 -13.66 -27.93 -8.37
N LEU A 203 -12.88 -28.91 -7.97
CA LEU A 203 -13.17 -29.81 -6.85
C LEU A 203 -12.45 -29.38 -5.57
N SER A 204 -11.22 -28.90 -5.70
CA SER A 204 -10.42 -28.38 -4.61
C SER A 204 -9.33 -27.45 -5.12
N ALA A 205 -8.78 -26.63 -4.23
CA ALA A 205 -7.65 -25.77 -4.51
C ALA A 205 -6.55 -25.98 -3.47
N LYS A 206 -5.29 -25.79 -3.87
CA LYS A 206 -4.12 -25.85 -3.02
C LYS A 206 -3.20 -24.68 -3.33
N ILE A 207 -2.73 -24.00 -2.29
CA ILE A 207 -1.82 -22.86 -2.39
C ILE A 207 -0.56 -23.17 -1.60
N VAL A 208 0.60 -22.85 -2.18
CA VAL A 208 1.91 -23.06 -1.56
C VAL A 208 2.61 -21.72 -1.37
N GLY A 209 3.08 -21.46 -0.18
CA GLY A 209 3.81 -20.23 0.16
C GLY A 209 4.15 -20.16 1.65
N PRO A 210 4.80 -19.08 2.11
CA PRO A 210 5.10 -18.90 3.53
C PRO A 210 3.83 -18.51 4.30
N THR A 211 3.57 -19.19 5.42
CA THR A 211 2.31 -19.00 6.18
C THR A 211 2.20 -17.63 6.86
N HIS A 212 3.31 -16.95 7.10
CA HIS A 212 3.31 -15.56 7.59
C HIS A 212 2.98 -14.51 6.51
N TYR A 213 2.77 -14.92 5.24
CA TYR A 213 2.50 -14.01 4.13
C TYR A 213 1.01 -13.71 4.02
N VAL A 214 0.59 -12.49 4.37
CA VAL A 214 -0.84 -12.06 4.40
C VAL A 214 -1.55 -12.36 3.08
N SER A 215 -0.89 -12.06 1.96
CA SER A 215 -1.45 -12.32 0.63
C SER A 215 -1.80 -13.80 0.39
N LEU A 216 -1.08 -14.74 1.03
CA LEU A 216 -1.40 -16.17 0.93
C LEU A 216 -2.80 -16.46 1.48
N HIS A 217 -3.12 -15.93 2.65
CA HIS A 217 -4.42 -16.12 3.31
C HIS A 217 -5.55 -15.38 2.57
N LEU A 218 -5.26 -14.19 2.03
CA LEU A 218 -6.23 -13.46 1.21
C LEU A 218 -6.55 -14.21 -0.09
N LEU A 219 -5.55 -14.81 -0.74
CA LEU A 219 -5.77 -15.62 -1.94
C LEU A 219 -6.58 -16.88 -1.62
N ALA A 220 -6.30 -17.54 -0.50
CA ALA A 220 -7.06 -18.71 -0.04
C ALA A 220 -8.52 -18.35 0.23
N ALA A 221 -8.77 -17.23 0.91
CA ALA A 221 -10.11 -16.73 1.17
C ALA A 221 -10.85 -16.40 -0.12
N TRP A 222 -10.17 -15.75 -1.09
CA TRP A 222 -10.75 -15.43 -2.39
C TRP A 222 -11.12 -16.66 -3.19
N LEU A 223 -10.23 -17.67 -3.28
CA LEU A 223 -10.54 -18.93 -3.97
C LEU A 223 -11.69 -19.66 -3.31
N LYS A 224 -11.70 -19.74 -1.97
CA LYS A 224 -12.79 -20.37 -1.21
C LYS A 224 -14.13 -19.68 -1.46
N SER A 225 -14.16 -18.35 -1.45
CA SER A 225 -15.38 -17.56 -1.68
C SER A 225 -15.85 -17.64 -3.15
N SER A 226 -14.92 -17.58 -4.11
CA SER A 226 -15.26 -17.54 -5.55
C SER A 226 -15.62 -18.91 -6.12
N LEU A 227 -14.93 -19.97 -5.69
CA LEU A 227 -15.11 -21.32 -6.24
C LEU A 227 -16.00 -22.22 -5.36
N HIS A 228 -16.24 -21.86 -4.11
CA HIS A 228 -17.02 -22.63 -3.13
C HIS A 228 -16.45 -24.05 -2.88
N VAL A 229 -15.12 -24.17 -2.88
CA VAL A 229 -14.40 -25.43 -2.73
C VAL A 229 -13.46 -25.40 -1.50
N PRO A 230 -13.05 -26.58 -1.01
CA PRO A 230 -11.97 -26.67 -0.02
C PRO A 230 -10.67 -26.07 -0.58
N VAL A 231 -9.99 -25.27 0.24
CA VAL A 231 -8.67 -24.68 -0.08
C VAL A 231 -7.67 -25.11 0.97
N GLU A 232 -6.62 -25.81 0.54
CA GLU A 232 -5.50 -26.23 1.38
C GLU A 232 -4.36 -25.23 1.25
N ILE A 233 -3.81 -24.78 2.38
CA ILE A 233 -2.57 -24.01 2.43
C ILE A 233 -1.43 -24.95 2.80
N VAL A 234 -0.37 -24.99 2.00
CA VAL A 234 0.85 -25.76 2.28
C VAL A 234 2.00 -24.80 2.48
N GLU A 235 2.63 -24.93 3.63
CA GLU A 235 3.76 -24.08 3.99
C GLU A 235 4.99 -24.36 3.14
N ASN A 236 5.62 -23.28 2.67
CA ASN A 236 6.97 -23.26 2.10
C ASN A 236 7.78 -22.17 2.80
N PRO A 237 8.50 -22.49 3.88
CA PRO A 237 9.23 -21.51 4.70
C PRO A 237 10.44 -20.90 3.95
N GLU A 238 10.93 -21.53 2.91
CA GLU A 238 12.04 -21.06 2.07
C GLU A 238 11.59 -19.97 1.07
N ALA A 239 10.27 -19.85 0.84
CA ALA A 239 9.72 -18.90 -0.11
C ALA A 239 9.49 -17.52 0.53
N GLN A 240 9.65 -16.47 -0.25
CA GLN A 240 9.34 -15.09 0.15
C GLN A 240 7.91 -14.67 -0.19
N ALA A 241 7.25 -15.43 -1.07
CA ALA A 241 5.89 -15.16 -1.54
C ALA A 241 5.24 -16.46 -2.03
N ILE A 242 4.00 -16.38 -2.53
CA ILE A 242 3.28 -17.52 -3.12
C ILE A 242 4.11 -18.13 -4.25
N THR A 243 4.27 -19.45 -4.23
CA THR A 243 5.02 -20.20 -5.24
C THR A 243 4.14 -21.04 -6.14
N SER A 244 2.96 -21.47 -5.69
CA SER A 244 2.07 -22.31 -6.50
C SER A 244 0.61 -22.16 -6.09
N VAL A 245 -0.26 -22.21 -7.10
CA VAL A 245 -1.69 -22.47 -6.95
C VAL A 245 -2.05 -23.65 -7.85
N THR A 246 -2.73 -24.63 -7.30
CA THR A 246 -3.16 -25.85 -7.99
C THR A 246 -4.68 -25.98 -7.82
N LEU A 247 -5.39 -26.22 -8.91
CA LEU A 247 -6.85 -26.41 -8.94
C LEU A 247 -7.14 -27.80 -9.50
N GLU A 248 -7.83 -28.63 -8.73
CA GLU A 248 -8.20 -29.99 -9.15
C GLU A 248 -9.54 -29.99 -9.87
N ARG A 249 -9.60 -30.69 -11.01
CA ARG A 249 -10.78 -30.92 -11.82
C ARG A 249 -10.90 -32.41 -12.20
N GLU A 250 -12.05 -32.85 -12.69
CA GLU A 250 -12.25 -34.24 -13.12
C GLU A 250 -11.34 -34.67 -14.31
N ASP A 251 -10.99 -33.74 -15.19
CA ASP A 251 -10.12 -33.97 -16.34
C ASP A 251 -8.62 -33.80 -16.04
N GLY A 252 -8.26 -33.46 -14.82
CA GLY A 252 -6.88 -33.27 -14.37
C GLY A 252 -6.66 -31.96 -13.62
N THR A 253 -5.41 -31.62 -13.42
CA THR A 253 -4.96 -30.52 -12.57
C THR A 253 -4.60 -29.29 -13.40
N LEU A 254 -5.11 -28.12 -13.02
CA LEU A 254 -4.61 -26.83 -13.49
C LEU A 254 -3.59 -26.31 -12.46
N SER A 255 -2.46 -25.80 -12.91
CA SER A 255 -1.50 -25.20 -11.99
C SER A 255 -0.86 -23.93 -12.54
N LEU A 256 -0.61 -22.99 -11.61
CA LEU A 256 0.19 -21.80 -11.82
C LEU A 256 1.33 -21.87 -10.81
N THR A 257 2.56 -22.12 -11.29
CA THR A 257 3.72 -22.36 -10.43
C THR A 257 4.84 -21.38 -10.76
N ARG A 258 5.32 -20.65 -9.76
CA ARG A 258 6.47 -19.76 -9.85
C ARG A 258 7.55 -20.27 -8.88
N PRO A 259 8.78 -20.55 -9.36
CA PRO A 259 9.89 -20.88 -8.48
C PRO A 259 10.14 -19.79 -7.44
N ALA A 260 10.62 -20.17 -6.27
CA ALA A 260 10.98 -19.22 -5.23
C ALA A 260 12.02 -18.21 -5.77
N GLY A 261 11.73 -16.91 -5.65
CA GLY A 261 12.59 -15.83 -6.17
C GLY A 261 12.60 -15.66 -7.70
N GLY A 262 11.78 -16.41 -8.45
CA GLY A 262 11.68 -16.27 -9.90
C GLY A 262 10.65 -15.23 -10.36
N ASP A 263 10.88 -14.64 -11.54
CA ASP A 263 9.99 -13.68 -12.18
C ASP A 263 9.07 -14.31 -13.24
N GLN A 264 9.30 -15.59 -13.53
CA GLN A 264 8.51 -16.35 -14.48
C GLN A 264 7.76 -17.48 -13.77
N ALA A 265 6.51 -17.68 -14.17
CA ALA A 265 5.69 -18.80 -13.76
C ALA A 265 5.40 -19.72 -14.94
N LEU A 266 4.96 -20.93 -14.63
CA LEU A 266 4.45 -21.90 -15.59
C LEU A 266 2.95 -22.09 -15.37
N ILE A 267 2.18 -21.93 -16.42
CA ILE A 267 0.78 -22.32 -16.49
C ILE A 267 0.73 -23.73 -17.07
N SER A 268 0.09 -24.66 -16.37
CA SER A 268 -0.17 -26.02 -16.84
C SER A 268 -1.66 -26.28 -16.83
N LEU A 269 -2.18 -26.76 -17.97
CA LEU A 269 -3.58 -27.14 -18.17
C LEU A 269 -3.65 -28.61 -18.61
N PRO A 270 -4.69 -29.37 -18.26
CA PRO A 270 -4.84 -30.74 -18.67
C PRO A 270 -4.75 -30.90 -20.20
N GLY A 271 -3.90 -31.83 -20.66
CA GLY A 271 -3.72 -32.11 -22.08
C GLY A 271 -2.97 -31.07 -22.91
N GLN A 272 -2.44 -30.03 -22.26
CA GLN A 272 -1.66 -28.95 -22.90
C GLN A 272 -0.20 -28.94 -22.42
N ALA A 273 0.70 -28.45 -23.27
CA ALA A 273 2.07 -28.20 -22.87
C ALA A 273 2.12 -27.02 -21.89
N ALA A 274 2.96 -27.11 -20.86
CA ALA A 274 3.15 -26.00 -19.93
C ALA A 274 3.67 -24.74 -20.64
N GLN A 275 3.11 -23.60 -20.30
CA GLN A 275 3.41 -22.30 -20.91
C GLN A 275 4.07 -21.35 -19.91
N PRO A 276 5.20 -20.75 -20.24
CA PRO A 276 5.82 -19.75 -19.40
C PRO A 276 5.04 -18.42 -19.49
N ILE A 277 4.91 -17.75 -18.35
CA ILE A 277 4.28 -16.44 -18.22
C ILE A 277 5.06 -15.57 -17.24
N ALA A 278 5.14 -14.27 -17.47
CA ALA A 278 5.72 -13.34 -16.50
C ALA A 278 4.81 -13.21 -15.27
N LEU A 279 5.40 -13.44 -14.09
CA LEU A 279 4.72 -13.28 -12.80
C LEU A 279 5.74 -12.86 -11.73
N PRO A 280 6.33 -11.67 -11.84
CA PRO A 280 7.29 -11.19 -10.86
C PRO A 280 6.65 -10.99 -9.47
N ILE A 281 7.47 -10.98 -8.43
CA ILE A 281 7.06 -10.48 -7.12
C ILE A 281 6.88 -8.97 -7.26
N ARG A 282 5.69 -8.49 -6.95
CA ARG A 282 5.38 -7.07 -7.08
C ARG A 282 6.13 -6.24 -6.04
N THR A 283 6.69 -5.15 -6.50
CA THR A 283 7.36 -4.16 -5.67
C THR A 283 6.35 -3.28 -4.92
N LEU A 284 6.81 -2.50 -3.97
CA LEU A 284 5.97 -1.58 -3.21
C LEU A 284 5.39 -0.48 -4.10
N ASP A 285 6.23 0.05 -5.00
CA ASP A 285 5.85 1.09 -5.96
C ASP A 285 4.84 0.59 -7.01
N ASP A 286 4.98 -0.64 -7.52
CA ASP A 286 3.97 -1.26 -8.39
C ASP A 286 2.59 -1.32 -7.73
N CYS A 287 2.57 -1.75 -6.45
CA CYS A 287 1.31 -1.87 -5.70
C CYS A 287 0.72 -0.49 -5.39
N LEU A 288 1.55 0.45 -4.96
CA LEU A 288 1.10 1.81 -4.67
C LEU A 288 0.57 2.50 -5.94
N SER A 289 1.27 2.38 -7.08
CA SER A 289 0.81 2.91 -8.37
C SER A 289 -0.57 2.38 -8.77
N GLU A 290 -0.82 1.09 -8.53
CA GLU A 290 -2.13 0.49 -8.82
C GLU A 290 -3.24 1.08 -7.94
N GLU A 291 -3.00 1.24 -6.63
CA GLU A 291 -3.99 1.83 -5.71
C GLU A 291 -4.24 3.31 -5.99
N LEU A 292 -3.21 4.08 -6.35
CA LEU A 292 -3.39 5.49 -6.73
C LEU A 292 -4.15 5.69 -8.05
N ARG A 293 -4.19 4.67 -8.90
CA ARG A 293 -4.98 4.67 -10.15
C ARG A 293 -6.48 4.45 -9.90
N ARG A 294 -6.84 3.73 -8.82
CA ARG A 294 -8.22 3.38 -8.48
C ARG A 294 -8.52 3.82 -7.05
N ILE A 295 -9.07 5.01 -6.93
CA ILE A 295 -9.48 5.56 -5.62
C ILE A 295 -10.87 4.98 -5.19
N ASP A 296 -11.57 4.30 -6.10
CA ASP A 296 -12.85 3.67 -5.82
C ASP A 296 -12.70 2.40 -4.97
N PRO A 297 -13.69 2.07 -4.12
CA PRO A 297 -13.67 0.86 -3.30
C PRO A 297 -13.49 -0.43 -4.12
N ASP A 298 -12.66 -1.36 -3.64
CA ASP A 298 -12.58 -2.74 -4.18
C ASP A 298 -13.66 -3.61 -3.52
N GLU A 299 -14.75 -3.86 -4.26
CA GLU A 299 -15.90 -4.64 -3.78
C GLU A 299 -15.52 -6.09 -3.44
N ILE A 300 -14.53 -6.67 -4.13
CA ILE A 300 -14.09 -8.05 -3.87
C ILE A 300 -13.29 -8.09 -2.57
N TYR A 301 -12.39 -7.15 -2.38
CA TYR A 301 -11.66 -7.01 -1.11
C TYR A 301 -12.62 -6.75 0.05
N ALA A 302 -13.55 -5.83 -0.13
CA ALA A 302 -14.60 -5.51 0.82
C ALA A 302 -15.39 -6.76 1.28
N GLN A 303 -15.78 -7.60 0.34
CA GLN A 303 -16.48 -8.85 0.62
C GLN A 303 -15.60 -9.81 1.43
N LEU A 304 -14.35 -9.99 1.05
CA LEU A 304 -13.44 -10.90 1.75
C LEU A 304 -13.16 -10.47 3.19
N VAL A 305 -13.05 -9.16 3.43
CA VAL A 305 -12.81 -8.63 4.78
C VAL A 305 -14.04 -8.83 5.66
N ARG A 306 -15.26 -8.64 5.11
CA ARG A 306 -16.53 -8.80 5.85
C ARG A 306 -16.92 -10.25 6.09
N ASP A 307 -16.78 -11.10 5.09
CA ASP A 307 -17.30 -12.48 5.10
C ASP A 307 -16.38 -13.49 5.79
N ASN A 308 -15.17 -13.08 6.16
CA ASN A 308 -14.21 -13.95 6.84
C ASN A 308 -14.04 -13.51 8.30
N PRO A 309 -15.00 -13.86 9.19
CA PRO A 309 -14.78 -13.66 10.61
C PRO A 309 -13.51 -14.42 10.99
N ALA A 310 -12.73 -13.84 11.90
CA ALA A 310 -11.48 -14.41 12.39
C ALA A 310 -11.75 -15.77 13.08
N GLU A 311 -11.94 -16.82 12.31
CA GLU A 311 -11.90 -18.19 12.77
C GLU A 311 -10.59 -18.82 12.28
N ASN A 312 -9.70 -18.98 13.25
CA ASN A 312 -8.52 -19.83 13.23
C ASN A 312 -7.38 -19.42 12.25
N ALA A 313 -6.57 -18.45 12.68
CA ALA A 313 -5.14 -18.47 12.38
C ALA A 313 -4.37 -19.01 13.59
#